data_b9608a545720bef3944516ec162e2b97
#
_entry.id   b9608a545720bef3944516ec162e2b97
#
_cell.length_a   1.000
_cell.length_b   1.000
_cell.length_c   1.000
_cell.angle_alpha   90.00
_cell.angle_beta   90.00
_cell.angle_gamma   90.00
#
_symmetry.space_group_name_H-M   'P 1'
#
loop_
_entity.id
_entity.type
_entity.pdbx_description
1 polymer ?
#
loop_
_entity_poly.entity_id
_entity_poly.type
_entity_poly.pdbx_seq_one_letter_code
_entity_poly.pdbx_strand_id
1 'polypeptide(L)'
;YSKINIIYICNYIIIDNSEFIIKTQDSNTNFTISSHLILNKSFDRLKNCFRSFIEKTPSFGKSLICLDDNNLKNLIHKCKNNNFITYGFNKKSNYQILNVRKKPNCSIFDLRIKIAGTKSLKIKNIQVNLIGDHNVLNTTASIAIALNLGIKMHTIKKVLKNFSGIQRRFTKVFSVDKKDFYDDYAHHPTEIKAVIKSARQVYGNRKIICVFQPHRYSRVKLLRKEFALSFKLSDAVVLCPVYSAGEKIDRDFSQDHFSRFITKKSGTQVI
;
A
#
# COMPACT_ATOMS: atom_id res chain seq x y z
N TYR A 1 -9.28 2.96 8.49
CA TYR A 1 -8.25 3.94 8.12
C TYR A 1 -7.28 3.26 7.20
N SER A 2 -7.31 3.61 5.91
CA SER A 2 -6.24 3.28 5.00
C SER A 2 -5.00 4.05 5.48
N LYS A 3 -3.93 3.34 5.81
CA LYS A 3 -2.64 3.98 6.02
C LYS A 3 -2.17 4.50 4.67
N ILE A 4 -1.83 5.76 4.61
CA ILE A 4 -1.26 6.39 3.44
C ILE A 4 0.23 6.54 3.75
N ASN A 5 1.10 5.90 2.96
CA ASN A 5 2.53 6.13 3.04
C ASN A 5 2.84 7.44 2.33
N ILE A 6 3.40 8.39 3.08
CA ILE A 6 4.02 9.57 2.52
C ILE A 6 5.50 9.38 2.69
N ILE A 7 6.20 9.21 1.58
CA ILE A 7 7.65 9.22 1.56
C ILE A 7 8.06 10.60 1.06
N TYR A 8 8.67 11.40 1.94
CA TYR A 8 9.31 12.66 1.57
C TYR A 8 10.75 12.36 1.16
N ILE A 9 11.06 12.50 -0.12
CA ILE A 9 12.42 12.45 -0.63
C ILE A 9 12.73 13.81 -1.21
N CYS A 10 13.47 14.62 -0.46
CA CYS A 10 13.98 15.94 -0.81
C CYS A 10 13.00 16.94 -1.47
N ASN A 11 12.28 16.61 -2.53
CA ASN A 11 11.35 17.49 -3.23
C ASN A 11 10.08 16.75 -3.68
N TYR A 12 9.86 15.52 -3.19
CA TYR A 12 8.74 14.68 -3.59
C TYR A 12 8.00 14.12 -2.39
N ILE A 13 6.71 14.10 -2.51
CA ILE A 13 5.79 13.52 -1.54
C ILE A 13 5.03 12.41 -2.23
N ILE A 14 5.15 11.18 -1.72
CA ILE A 14 4.36 10.05 -2.19
C ILE A 14 3.19 9.87 -1.24
N ILE A 15 2.00 9.89 -1.80
CA ILE A 15 0.77 9.61 -1.07
C ILE A 15 0.25 8.27 -1.56
N ASP A 16 0.38 7.25 -0.73
CA ASP A 16 -0.13 5.91 -0.93
C ASP A 16 -1.00 5.50 0.27
N ASN A 17 -1.91 4.56 0.05
CA ASN A 17 -2.96 4.15 0.98
C ASN A 17 -2.47 3.36 2.21
N SER A 18 -1.17 3.22 2.44
CA SER A 18 -0.70 2.25 3.43
C SER A 18 -0.21 2.80 4.76
N GLU A 19 0.41 3.95 4.91
CA GLU A 19 0.75 4.59 6.20
C GLU A 19 1.17 6.05 6.10
N PHE A 20 0.83 6.82 7.16
CA PHE A 20 1.30 8.17 7.35
C PHE A 20 2.51 8.22 8.28
N ILE A 21 3.66 8.64 7.79
CA ILE A 21 4.72 9.19 8.60
C ILE A 21 5.19 10.47 7.92
N ILE A 22 4.86 11.62 8.50
CA ILE A 22 5.43 12.91 8.08
C ILE A 22 6.64 13.15 8.98
N LYS A 23 7.84 13.13 8.40
CA LYS A 23 9.02 13.72 9.01
C LYS A 23 9.40 14.94 8.21
N THR A 24 9.29 16.12 8.78
CA THR A 24 9.89 17.35 8.25
C THR A 24 11.22 17.56 8.93
N GLN A 25 12.26 17.87 8.16
CA GLN A 25 13.58 18.21 8.70
C GLN A 25 13.73 19.68 9.09
N ASP A 26 12.68 20.49 8.96
CA ASP A 26 12.70 21.86 9.42
C ASP A 26 12.31 21.94 10.91
N SER A 27 13.21 22.47 11.70
CA SER A 27 13.15 22.58 13.16
C SER A 27 12.00 23.43 13.72
N ASN A 28 11.14 24.01 12.89
CA ASN A 28 10.05 24.91 13.33
C ASN A 28 8.63 24.45 12.95
N THR A 29 8.43 23.27 12.35
CA THR A 29 7.10 22.73 12.09
C THR A 29 7.03 21.24 12.40
N ASN A 30 6.93 20.93 13.69
CA ASN A 30 6.62 19.56 14.15
C ASN A 30 5.14 19.25 13.87
N PHE A 31 4.83 18.71 12.70
CA PHE A 31 3.56 18.06 12.45
C PHE A 31 3.70 16.55 12.68
N THR A 32 3.59 16.13 13.92
CA THR A 32 3.35 14.72 14.24
C THR A 32 1.85 14.49 14.15
N ILE A 33 1.37 13.97 13.01
CA ILE A 33 0.00 13.43 12.96
C ILE A 33 0.07 12.06 13.59
N SER A 34 -0.14 11.99 14.90
CA SER A 34 -0.23 10.70 15.59
C SER A 34 -1.53 10.01 15.15
N SER A 35 -1.48 8.70 14.98
CA SER A 35 -2.65 7.86 14.73
C SER A 35 -3.77 8.03 15.78
N HIS A 36 -3.43 8.55 16.97
CA HIS A 36 -4.38 8.88 18.04
C HIS A 36 -5.31 10.05 17.70
N LEU A 37 -4.86 11.04 16.95
CA LEU A 37 -5.69 12.15 16.50
C LEU A 37 -6.72 11.74 15.44
N ILE A 38 -6.49 10.62 14.76
CA ILE A 38 -7.34 10.11 13.68
C ILE A 38 -8.52 9.28 14.25
N LEU A 39 -8.34 8.64 15.41
CA LEU A 39 -9.36 7.77 16.00
C LEU A 39 -10.66 8.48 16.44
N ASN A 40 -10.59 9.80 16.67
CA ASN A 40 -11.73 10.56 17.19
C ASN A 40 -12.28 11.64 16.23
N LYS A 41 -11.85 11.70 14.97
CA LYS A 41 -12.25 12.79 14.06
C LYS A 41 -12.64 12.28 12.69
N SER A 42 -13.67 12.86 12.11
CA SER A 42 -14.33 12.44 10.88
C SER A 42 -13.35 12.20 9.71
N PHE A 43 -13.68 11.26 8.84
CA PHE A 43 -12.94 10.96 7.59
C PHE A 43 -12.72 12.21 6.71
N ASP A 44 -13.64 13.19 6.77
CA ASP A 44 -13.51 14.45 6.05
C ASP A 44 -12.38 15.32 6.58
N ARG A 45 -12.11 15.29 7.88
CA ARG A 45 -10.97 15.99 8.46
C ARG A 45 -9.65 15.41 7.97
N LEU A 46 -9.56 14.09 7.84
CA LEU A 46 -8.42 13.41 7.23
C LEU A 46 -8.22 13.86 5.78
N LYS A 47 -9.26 13.87 4.97
CA LYS A 47 -9.21 14.38 3.58
C LYS A 47 -8.72 15.84 3.52
N ASN A 48 -9.18 16.69 4.42
CA ASN A 48 -8.74 18.09 4.49
C ASN A 48 -7.26 18.22 4.85
N CYS A 49 -6.75 17.37 5.78
CA CYS A 49 -5.32 17.31 6.08
C CYS A 49 -4.50 16.93 4.84
N PHE A 50 -4.96 15.93 4.06
CA PHE A 50 -4.30 15.54 2.82
C PHE A 50 -4.31 16.64 1.79
N ARG A 51 -5.46 17.29 1.59
CA ARG A 51 -5.56 18.41 0.67
C ARG A 51 -4.58 19.51 1.04
N SER A 52 -4.59 19.94 2.30
CA SER A 52 -3.67 20.96 2.81
C SER A 52 -2.21 20.56 2.59
N PHE A 53 -1.88 19.29 2.75
CA PHE A 53 -0.53 18.79 2.56
C PHE A 53 -0.11 18.83 1.08
N ILE A 54 -0.97 18.40 0.16
CA ILE A 54 -0.73 18.52 -1.29
C ILE A 54 -0.56 19.99 -1.69
N GLU A 55 -1.42 20.86 -1.18
CA GLU A 55 -1.41 22.31 -1.48
C GLU A 55 -0.16 23.03 -0.94
N LYS A 56 0.47 22.49 0.12
CA LYS A 56 1.73 23.00 0.68
C LYS A 56 2.99 22.47 -0.05
N THR A 57 2.82 21.62 -1.05
CA THR A 57 3.97 21.18 -1.86
C THR A 57 4.61 22.39 -2.53
N PRO A 58 5.93 22.66 -2.32
CA PRO A 58 6.62 23.79 -2.90
C PRO A 58 6.52 23.80 -4.44
N SER A 59 6.65 24.96 -5.05
CA SER A 59 6.56 25.11 -6.52
C SER A 59 7.59 24.28 -7.28
N PHE A 60 8.75 24.05 -6.70
CA PHE A 60 9.82 23.21 -7.25
C PHE A 60 9.68 21.71 -6.91
N GLY A 61 8.78 21.34 -6.01
CA GLY A 61 8.47 19.96 -5.67
C GLY A 61 7.24 19.42 -6.39
N LYS A 62 6.95 18.13 -6.27
CA LYS A 62 5.75 17.49 -6.81
C LYS A 62 5.19 16.48 -5.81
N SER A 63 3.87 16.45 -5.66
CA SER A 63 3.18 15.36 -4.96
C SER A 63 2.89 14.22 -5.93
N LEU A 64 3.18 12.98 -5.54
CA LEU A 64 2.80 11.80 -6.34
C LEU A 64 1.52 11.19 -5.79
N ILE A 65 0.51 11.03 -6.65
CA ILE A 65 -0.84 10.65 -6.25
C ILE A 65 -1.32 9.44 -7.05
N CYS A 66 -1.72 8.38 -6.34
CA CYS A 66 -2.32 7.20 -6.94
C CYS A 66 -3.76 7.48 -7.37
N LEU A 67 -4.05 7.43 -8.69
CA LEU A 67 -5.41 7.64 -9.21
C LEU A 67 -6.32 6.42 -9.12
N ASP A 68 -5.80 5.27 -8.70
CA ASP A 68 -6.61 4.08 -8.49
C ASP A 68 -7.37 4.12 -7.15
N ASP A 69 -6.99 5.04 -6.26
CA ASP A 69 -7.74 5.33 -5.05
C ASP A 69 -8.80 6.42 -5.33
N ASN A 70 -10.07 6.06 -5.12
CA ASN A 70 -11.20 6.97 -5.39
C ASN A 70 -11.21 8.18 -4.45
N ASN A 71 -10.70 8.05 -3.21
CA ASN A 71 -10.65 9.16 -2.28
C ASN A 71 -9.61 10.19 -2.72
N LEU A 72 -8.41 9.72 -3.11
CA LEU A 72 -7.35 10.57 -3.63
C LEU A 72 -7.76 11.22 -4.95
N LYS A 73 -8.38 10.46 -5.85
CA LYS A 73 -8.92 10.99 -7.11
C LYS A 73 -9.92 12.15 -6.87
N ASN A 74 -10.85 11.97 -5.93
CA ASN A 74 -11.84 13.01 -5.59
C ASN A 74 -11.19 14.19 -4.85
N LEU A 75 -10.12 13.94 -4.10
CA LEU A 75 -9.41 14.97 -3.35
C LEU A 75 -8.69 15.95 -4.27
N ILE A 76 -7.96 15.44 -5.29
CA ILE A 76 -7.18 16.32 -6.18
C ILE A 76 -8.04 17.29 -6.99
N HIS A 77 -9.31 16.95 -7.26
CA HIS A 77 -10.25 17.88 -7.89
C HIS A 77 -10.61 19.09 -7.00
N LYS A 78 -10.33 18.98 -5.69
CA LYS A 78 -10.56 20.05 -4.72
C LYS A 78 -9.30 20.84 -4.37
N CYS A 79 -8.13 20.45 -4.88
CA CYS A 79 -6.88 21.13 -4.64
C CYS A 79 -6.80 22.43 -5.47
N LYS A 80 -6.32 23.50 -4.86
CA LYS A 80 -6.17 24.81 -5.50
C LYS A 80 -4.99 24.85 -6.48
N ASN A 81 -3.99 24.02 -6.28
CA ASN A 81 -2.82 23.92 -7.16
C ASN A 81 -2.78 22.56 -7.85
N ASN A 82 -2.10 22.50 -9.00
CA ASN A 82 -1.89 21.29 -9.79
C ASN A 82 -0.44 20.78 -9.67
N ASN A 83 0.22 21.03 -8.54
CA ASN A 83 1.62 20.67 -8.34
C ASN A 83 1.77 19.18 -7.95
N PHE A 84 1.11 18.31 -8.70
CA PHE A 84 1.16 16.87 -8.49
C PHE A 84 1.37 16.09 -9.79
N ILE A 85 1.87 14.89 -9.63
CA ILE A 85 2.03 13.88 -10.68
C ILE A 85 1.16 12.68 -10.28
N THR A 86 0.41 12.14 -11.23
CA THR A 86 -0.48 11.02 -10.98
C THR A 86 0.06 9.72 -11.54
N TYR A 87 -0.17 8.61 -10.84
CA TYR A 87 0.23 7.28 -11.30
C TYR A 87 -0.86 6.24 -11.01
N GLY A 88 -0.80 5.11 -11.69
CA GLY A 88 -1.70 3.99 -11.49
C GLY A 88 -2.13 3.30 -12.77
N PHE A 89 -3.08 2.36 -12.66
CA PHE A 89 -3.73 1.69 -13.79
C PHE A 89 -4.73 2.61 -14.51
N ASN A 90 -5.20 3.64 -13.82
CA ASN A 90 -6.19 4.57 -14.35
C ASN A 90 -5.70 5.22 -15.65
N LYS A 91 -6.57 5.23 -16.68
CA LYS A 91 -6.26 5.78 -18.01
C LYS A 91 -5.87 7.28 -17.99
N LYS A 92 -6.28 8.00 -16.95
CA LYS A 92 -5.97 9.44 -16.77
C LYS A 92 -4.65 9.70 -16.04
N SER A 93 -3.95 8.66 -15.55
CA SER A 93 -2.68 8.82 -14.85
C SER A 93 -1.58 9.37 -15.78
N ASN A 94 -0.72 10.26 -15.24
CA ASN A 94 0.49 10.71 -15.92
C ASN A 94 1.44 9.54 -16.16
N TYR A 95 1.61 8.68 -15.17
CA TYR A 95 2.35 7.42 -15.26
C TYR A 95 1.36 6.27 -15.23
N GLN A 96 0.89 5.86 -16.42
CA GLN A 96 -0.12 4.82 -16.56
C GLN A 96 0.50 3.43 -16.70
N ILE A 97 0.13 2.52 -15.82
CA ILE A 97 0.52 1.10 -15.84
C ILE A 97 -0.29 0.36 -16.91
N LEU A 98 0.39 -0.43 -17.73
CA LEU A 98 -0.19 -1.20 -18.82
C LEU A 98 0.40 -2.61 -18.85
N ASN A 99 -0.35 -3.56 -19.42
CA ASN A 99 0.13 -4.90 -19.81
C ASN A 99 0.88 -5.64 -18.70
N VAL A 100 0.35 -5.67 -17.48
CA VAL A 100 0.98 -6.37 -16.36
C VAL A 100 0.96 -7.88 -16.60
N ARG A 101 2.14 -8.48 -16.63
CA ARG A 101 2.37 -9.93 -16.70
C ARG A 101 2.99 -10.39 -15.40
N LYS A 102 2.30 -11.28 -14.71
CA LYS A 102 2.70 -11.81 -13.40
C LYS A 102 3.42 -13.14 -13.61
N LYS A 103 4.60 -13.25 -13.00
CA LYS A 103 5.40 -14.48 -12.93
C LYS A 103 5.56 -14.90 -11.46
N PRO A 104 5.97 -16.13 -11.18
CA PRO A 104 6.12 -16.61 -9.80
C PRO A 104 6.99 -15.72 -8.90
N ASN A 105 8.03 -15.10 -9.46
CA ASN A 105 9.01 -14.33 -8.69
C ASN A 105 9.15 -12.87 -9.16
N CYS A 106 8.37 -12.41 -10.14
CA CYS A 106 8.47 -11.04 -10.61
C CYS A 106 7.19 -10.57 -11.30
N SER A 107 7.06 -9.27 -11.41
CA SER A 107 6.07 -8.61 -12.25
C SER A 107 6.76 -7.91 -13.42
N ILE A 108 6.19 -8.03 -14.62
CA ILE A 108 6.65 -7.33 -15.82
C ILE A 108 5.51 -6.48 -16.33
N PHE A 109 5.74 -5.22 -16.59
CA PHE A 109 4.70 -4.29 -17.05
C PHE A 109 5.24 -3.25 -18.03
N ASP A 110 4.34 -2.59 -18.72
CA ASP A 110 4.65 -1.43 -19.56
C ASP A 110 4.18 -0.16 -18.83
N LEU A 111 4.83 0.95 -19.10
CA LEU A 111 4.49 2.25 -18.57
C LEU A 111 4.26 3.24 -19.70
N ARG A 112 3.13 3.94 -19.69
CA ARG A 112 2.87 5.09 -20.55
C ARG A 112 3.03 6.35 -19.73
N ILE A 113 3.90 7.25 -20.17
CA ILE A 113 4.16 8.54 -19.52
C ILE A 113 3.51 9.63 -20.36
N LYS A 114 2.67 10.44 -19.72
CA LYS A 114 1.97 11.58 -20.32
C LYS A 114 2.33 12.83 -19.51
N ILE A 115 3.14 13.68 -20.05
CA ILE A 115 3.49 14.99 -19.47
C ILE A 115 2.87 16.05 -20.38
N ALA A 116 2.21 17.06 -19.77
CA ALA A 116 1.62 18.16 -20.53
C ALA A 116 2.67 18.81 -21.44
N GLY A 117 2.27 19.11 -22.69
CA GLY A 117 3.16 19.73 -23.69
C GLY A 117 4.18 18.79 -24.36
N THR A 118 4.18 17.48 -24.01
CA THR A 118 5.12 16.52 -24.63
C THR A 118 4.39 15.36 -25.32
N LYS A 119 5.08 14.71 -26.28
CA LYS A 119 4.58 13.45 -26.85
C LYS A 119 4.56 12.36 -25.78
N SER A 120 3.50 11.56 -25.76
CA SER A 120 3.39 10.41 -24.85
C SER A 120 4.52 9.40 -25.11
N LEU A 121 5.25 9.05 -24.05
CA LEU A 121 6.32 8.05 -24.09
C LEU A 121 5.80 6.71 -23.59
N LYS A 122 6.08 5.63 -24.32
CA LYS A 122 5.78 4.26 -23.86
C LYS A 122 7.07 3.49 -23.60
N ILE A 123 7.22 3.01 -22.37
CA ILE A 123 8.35 2.20 -21.93
C ILE A 123 7.84 0.77 -21.77
N LYS A 124 8.42 -0.17 -22.49
CA LYS A 124 8.01 -1.58 -22.48
C LYS A 124 8.91 -2.42 -21.58
N ASN A 125 8.35 -3.52 -21.08
CA ASN A 125 9.08 -4.58 -20.40
C ASN A 125 9.89 -4.09 -19.18
N ILE A 126 9.24 -3.36 -18.28
CA ILE A 126 9.80 -3.03 -16.98
C ILE A 126 9.62 -4.25 -16.08
N GLN A 127 10.71 -4.81 -15.58
CA GLN A 127 10.70 -5.94 -14.67
C GLN A 127 11.06 -5.48 -13.26
N VAL A 128 10.30 -5.96 -12.28
CA VAL A 128 10.62 -5.86 -10.85
C VAL A 128 10.45 -7.24 -10.22
N ASN A 129 11.41 -7.65 -9.38
CA ASN A 129 11.37 -8.95 -8.70
C ASN A 129 10.47 -8.93 -7.46
N LEU A 130 9.29 -8.34 -7.63
CA LEU A 130 8.24 -8.28 -6.63
C LEU A 130 6.92 -8.73 -7.25
N ILE A 131 6.05 -9.27 -6.41
CA ILE A 131 4.76 -9.83 -6.81
C ILE A 131 3.63 -8.94 -6.28
N GLY A 132 2.54 -8.86 -7.05
CA GLY A 132 1.33 -8.15 -6.65
C GLY A 132 1.19 -6.76 -7.25
N ASP A 133 -0.07 -6.38 -7.50
CA ASP A 133 -0.40 -5.10 -8.13
C ASP A 133 0.05 -3.89 -7.29
N HIS A 134 0.02 -4.03 -5.95
CA HIS A 134 0.52 -2.99 -5.04
C HIS A 134 2.02 -2.73 -5.22
N ASN A 135 2.82 -3.77 -5.48
CA ASN A 135 4.25 -3.61 -5.76
C ASN A 135 4.51 -3.00 -7.13
N VAL A 136 3.66 -3.27 -8.13
CA VAL A 136 3.70 -2.59 -9.42
C VAL A 136 3.39 -1.10 -9.27
N LEU A 137 2.40 -0.75 -8.44
CA LEU A 137 2.07 0.64 -8.09
C LEU A 137 3.26 1.34 -7.40
N ASN A 138 3.81 0.73 -6.34
CA ASN A 138 4.96 1.28 -5.61
C ASN A 138 6.18 1.47 -6.52
N THR A 139 6.46 0.47 -7.38
CA THR A 139 7.53 0.56 -8.38
C THR A 139 7.29 1.71 -9.35
N THR A 140 6.04 1.91 -9.80
CA THR A 140 5.68 3.01 -10.70
C THR A 140 5.89 4.38 -10.04
N ALA A 141 5.53 4.52 -8.77
CA ALA A 141 5.81 5.74 -8.01
C ALA A 141 7.32 6.00 -7.90
N SER A 142 8.12 4.98 -7.60
CA SER A 142 9.58 5.08 -7.53
C SER A 142 10.20 5.45 -8.89
N ILE A 143 9.70 4.88 -9.99
CA ILE A 143 10.11 5.25 -11.36
C ILE A 143 9.78 6.72 -11.65
N ALA A 144 8.58 7.17 -11.27
CA ALA A 144 8.17 8.55 -11.49
C ALA A 144 9.10 9.53 -10.77
N ILE A 145 9.47 9.24 -9.51
CA ILE A 145 10.45 10.05 -8.77
C ILE A 145 11.81 10.04 -9.48
N ALA A 146 12.33 8.85 -9.76
CA ALA A 146 13.66 8.69 -10.34
C ALA A 146 13.81 9.43 -11.68
N LEU A 147 12.78 9.34 -12.55
CA LEU A 147 12.78 10.06 -13.83
C LEU A 147 12.71 11.58 -13.65
N ASN A 148 11.92 12.06 -12.67
CA ASN A 148 11.84 13.49 -12.38
C ASN A 148 13.13 14.02 -11.72
N LEU A 149 13.94 13.16 -11.09
CA LEU A 149 15.29 13.46 -10.62
C LEU A 149 16.36 13.36 -11.73
N GLY A 150 15.97 13.10 -12.98
CA GLY A 150 16.89 13.00 -14.12
C GLY A 150 17.60 11.66 -14.27
N ILE A 151 17.22 10.64 -13.47
CA ILE A 151 17.83 9.31 -13.58
C ILE A 151 17.35 8.64 -14.87
N LYS A 152 18.30 8.16 -15.67
CA LYS A 152 18.01 7.54 -16.97
C LYS A 152 17.26 6.21 -16.82
N MET A 153 16.31 5.93 -17.71
CA MET A 153 15.44 4.75 -17.63
C MET A 153 16.20 3.41 -17.69
N HIS A 154 17.32 3.34 -18.39
CA HIS A 154 18.12 2.12 -18.43
C HIS A 154 18.72 1.79 -17.06
N THR A 155 19.17 2.80 -16.31
CA THR A 155 19.67 2.64 -14.94
C THR A 155 18.55 2.16 -14.01
N ILE A 156 17.37 2.79 -14.10
CA ILE A 156 16.19 2.39 -13.32
C ILE A 156 15.84 0.91 -13.58
N LYS A 157 15.77 0.50 -14.86
CA LYS A 157 15.49 -0.90 -15.22
C LYS A 157 16.52 -1.88 -14.65
N LYS A 158 17.81 -1.53 -14.70
CA LYS A 158 18.89 -2.35 -14.14
C LYS A 158 18.72 -2.54 -12.64
N VAL A 159 18.44 -1.47 -11.90
CA VAL A 159 18.23 -1.53 -10.44
C VAL A 159 16.98 -2.34 -10.09
N LEU A 160 15.86 -2.10 -10.75
CA LEU A 160 14.60 -2.81 -10.50
C LEU A 160 14.71 -4.32 -10.73
N LYS A 161 15.46 -4.74 -11.75
CA LYS A 161 15.69 -6.16 -12.05
C LYS A 161 16.50 -6.87 -10.96
N ASN A 162 17.35 -6.13 -10.24
CA ASN A 162 18.20 -6.66 -9.16
C ASN A 162 17.62 -6.40 -7.77
N PHE A 163 16.50 -5.70 -7.67
CA PHE A 163 15.88 -5.35 -6.40
C PHE A 163 15.16 -6.58 -5.82
N SER A 164 15.59 -7.02 -4.64
CA SER A 164 15.08 -8.21 -3.95
C SER A 164 13.93 -7.93 -2.98
N GLY A 165 13.46 -6.69 -2.91
CA GLY A 165 12.39 -6.28 -2.00
C GLY A 165 12.89 -5.69 -0.68
N ILE A 166 11.95 -5.42 0.21
CA ILE A 166 12.18 -4.91 1.56
C ILE A 166 11.80 -6.02 2.54
N GLN A 167 12.57 -6.20 3.60
CA GLN A 167 12.26 -7.16 4.64
C GLN A 167 10.83 -6.96 5.17
N ARG A 168 10.16 -8.07 5.50
CA ARG A 168 8.77 -8.08 5.97
C ARG A 168 7.74 -7.49 4.98
N ARG A 169 8.01 -7.62 3.67
CA ARG A 169 7.08 -7.27 2.59
C ARG A 169 6.98 -8.47 1.63
N PHE A 170 6.15 -9.44 1.99
CA PHE A 170 6.00 -10.72 1.31
C PHE A 170 7.36 -11.42 1.11
N THR A 171 8.17 -11.40 2.18
CA THR A 171 9.53 -11.95 2.17
C THR A 171 9.48 -13.44 2.45
N LYS A 172 9.99 -14.26 1.53
CA LYS A 172 10.15 -15.69 1.77
C LYS A 172 11.27 -15.90 2.80
N VAL A 173 10.91 -16.49 3.94
CA VAL A 173 11.85 -16.70 5.06
C VAL A 173 12.56 -18.05 4.93
N PHE A 174 11.80 -19.10 4.69
CA PHE A 174 12.33 -20.46 4.49
C PHE A 174 11.32 -21.34 3.74
N SER A 175 11.75 -22.54 3.40
CA SER A 175 10.92 -23.62 2.85
C SER A 175 11.24 -24.93 3.56
N VAL A 176 10.21 -25.71 3.87
CA VAL A 176 10.34 -27.07 4.40
C VAL A 176 9.22 -27.95 3.84
N ASP A 177 9.54 -29.16 3.42
CA ASP A 177 8.55 -30.12 2.88
C ASP A 177 7.62 -29.55 1.82
N LYS A 178 8.17 -28.85 0.85
CA LYS A 178 7.43 -28.16 -0.23
C LYS A 178 6.45 -27.08 0.28
N LYS A 179 6.57 -26.64 1.55
CA LYS A 179 5.81 -25.53 2.12
C LYS A 179 6.72 -24.32 2.17
N ASP A 180 6.20 -23.19 1.72
CA ASP A 180 6.90 -21.91 1.71
C ASP A 180 6.35 -21.01 2.82
N PHE A 181 7.24 -20.41 3.59
CA PHE A 181 6.93 -19.51 4.70
C PHE A 181 7.31 -18.07 4.32
N TYR A 182 6.35 -17.18 4.50
CA TYR A 182 6.49 -15.76 4.18
C TYR A 182 6.23 -14.90 5.41
N ASP A 183 7.03 -13.85 5.57
CA ASP A 183 6.79 -12.79 6.54
C ASP A 183 6.31 -11.53 5.82
N ASP A 184 5.22 -10.96 6.35
CA ASP A 184 4.66 -9.70 5.86
C ASP A 184 4.19 -8.82 7.03
N TYR A 185 4.44 -7.54 6.93
CA TYR A 185 4.05 -6.57 7.96
C TYR A 185 2.60 -6.09 7.83
N ALA A 186 1.82 -6.69 6.93
CA ALA A 186 0.42 -6.32 6.71
C ALA A 186 -0.39 -6.41 8.01
N HIS A 187 -0.99 -5.31 8.41
CA HIS A 187 -1.79 -5.19 9.63
C HIS A 187 -3.06 -4.33 9.43
N HIS A 188 -3.31 -3.89 8.20
CA HIS A 188 -4.55 -3.25 7.76
C HIS A 188 -5.30 -4.19 6.80
N PRO A 189 -6.66 -4.23 6.80
CA PRO A 189 -7.44 -5.13 5.94
C PRO A 189 -7.07 -5.05 4.45
N THR A 190 -6.80 -3.84 3.95
CA THR A 190 -6.40 -3.64 2.55
C THR A 190 -5.06 -4.30 2.24
N GLU A 191 -4.09 -4.18 3.15
CA GLU A 191 -2.76 -4.81 3.01
C GLU A 191 -2.88 -6.33 3.05
N ILE A 192 -3.59 -6.87 4.06
CA ILE A 192 -3.82 -8.32 4.22
C ILE A 192 -4.45 -8.89 2.94
N LYS A 193 -5.50 -8.24 2.44
CA LYS A 193 -6.16 -8.64 1.19
C LYS A 193 -5.20 -8.63 0.00
N ALA A 194 -4.35 -7.61 -0.10
CA ALA A 194 -3.37 -7.50 -1.19
C ALA A 194 -2.31 -8.62 -1.12
N VAL A 195 -1.79 -8.91 0.08
CA VAL A 195 -0.81 -9.98 0.30
C VAL A 195 -1.39 -11.35 -0.02
N ILE A 196 -2.58 -11.69 0.52
CA ILE A 196 -3.25 -12.97 0.25
C ILE A 196 -3.58 -13.11 -1.24
N LYS A 197 -4.05 -12.04 -1.89
CA LYS A 197 -4.27 -12.02 -3.34
C LYS A 197 -2.98 -12.30 -4.11
N SER A 198 -1.87 -11.72 -3.69
CA SER A 198 -0.55 -11.95 -4.31
C SER A 198 -0.08 -13.40 -4.11
N ALA A 199 -0.26 -13.94 -2.90
CA ALA A 199 0.03 -15.35 -2.62
C ALA A 199 -0.82 -16.27 -3.51
N ARG A 200 -2.12 -16.00 -3.62
CA ARG A 200 -3.03 -16.79 -4.47
C ARG A 200 -2.65 -16.74 -5.95
N GLN A 201 -2.15 -15.60 -6.43
CA GLN A 201 -1.65 -15.46 -7.81
C GLN A 201 -0.40 -16.32 -8.10
N VAL A 202 0.47 -16.49 -7.09
CA VAL A 202 1.71 -17.29 -7.21
C VAL A 202 1.42 -18.77 -7.06
N TYR A 203 0.60 -19.13 -6.08
CA TYR A 203 0.42 -20.52 -5.65
C TYR A 203 -0.84 -21.17 -6.20
N GLY A 204 -1.69 -20.43 -6.93
CA GLY A 204 -2.90 -20.98 -7.54
C GLY A 204 -3.79 -21.69 -6.52
N ASN A 205 -4.02 -22.98 -6.72
CA ASN A 205 -4.89 -23.83 -5.89
C ASN A 205 -4.18 -24.43 -4.66
N ARG A 206 -2.90 -24.14 -4.41
CA ARG A 206 -2.22 -24.62 -3.20
C ARG A 206 -2.87 -23.97 -1.96
N LYS A 207 -2.85 -24.69 -0.84
CA LYS A 207 -3.38 -24.18 0.43
C LYS A 207 -2.58 -22.98 0.92
N ILE A 208 -3.28 -21.92 1.28
CA ILE A 208 -2.74 -20.69 1.88
C ILE A 208 -3.28 -20.59 3.30
N ILE A 209 -2.39 -20.71 4.27
CA ILE A 209 -2.70 -20.53 5.70
C ILE A 209 -2.14 -19.19 6.14
N CYS A 210 -2.99 -18.34 6.69
CA CYS A 210 -2.60 -17.04 7.24
C CYS A 210 -2.44 -17.14 8.73
N VAL A 211 -1.27 -16.84 9.27
CA VAL A 211 -1.08 -16.60 10.70
C VAL A 211 -1.19 -15.09 10.91
N PHE A 212 -2.24 -14.66 11.61
CA PHE A 212 -2.57 -13.23 11.75
C PHE A 212 -2.61 -12.81 13.20
N GLN A 213 -1.77 -11.85 13.56
CA GLN A 213 -1.84 -11.14 14.82
C GLN A 213 -2.49 -9.77 14.62
N PRO A 214 -3.72 -9.57 15.12
CA PRO A 214 -4.38 -8.26 15.04
C PRO A 214 -3.60 -7.23 15.84
N HIS A 215 -3.50 -6.01 15.30
CA HIS A 215 -2.74 -4.93 15.91
C HIS A 215 -3.68 -3.80 16.33
N ARG A 216 -3.78 -3.53 17.64
CA ARG A 216 -4.66 -2.57 18.34
C ARG A 216 -6.13 -2.98 18.37
N TYR A 217 -6.70 -3.00 19.56
CA TYR A 217 -8.13 -3.26 19.78
C TYR A 217 -9.03 -2.25 19.06
N SER A 218 -8.68 -0.96 19.16
CA SER A 218 -9.42 0.11 18.50
C SER A 218 -9.55 -0.09 16.98
N ARG A 219 -8.47 -0.54 16.32
CA ARG A 219 -8.47 -0.81 14.88
C ARG A 219 -9.34 -2.03 14.56
N VAL A 220 -9.23 -3.11 15.35
CA VAL A 220 -10.03 -4.30 15.12
C VAL A 220 -11.52 -4.00 15.27
N LYS A 221 -11.91 -3.24 16.29
CA LYS A 221 -13.31 -2.81 16.47
C LYS A 221 -13.82 -1.98 15.30
N LEU A 222 -13.04 -0.98 14.88
CA LEU A 222 -13.43 -0.05 13.83
C LEU A 222 -13.56 -0.72 12.46
N LEU A 223 -12.63 -1.62 12.12
CA LEU A 223 -12.51 -2.24 10.79
C LEU A 223 -12.89 -3.74 10.83
N ARG A 224 -13.75 -4.13 11.77
CA ARG A 224 -14.08 -5.53 12.03
C ARG A 224 -14.56 -6.28 10.77
N LYS A 225 -15.44 -5.64 10.01
CA LYS A 225 -16.01 -6.20 8.77
C LYS A 225 -14.95 -6.32 7.67
N GLU A 226 -14.14 -5.31 7.50
CA GLU A 226 -13.08 -5.24 6.52
C GLU A 226 -12.00 -6.30 6.81
N PHE A 227 -11.60 -6.46 8.08
CA PHE A 227 -10.70 -7.54 8.50
C PHE A 227 -11.28 -8.90 8.13
N ALA A 228 -12.52 -9.17 8.52
CA ALA A 228 -13.14 -10.45 8.23
C ALA A 228 -13.16 -10.75 6.72
N LEU A 229 -13.47 -9.77 5.89
CA LEU A 229 -13.52 -9.93 4.43
C LEU A 229 -12.14 -10.03 3.77
N SER A 230 -11.07 -9.62 4.44
CA SER A 230 -9.71 -9.66 3.86
C SER A 230 -9.16 -11.07 3.68
N PHE A 231 -9.71 -12.05 4.39
CA PHE A 231 -9.25 -13.45 4.38
C PHE A 231 -9.94 -14.34 3.35
N LYS A 232 -10.86 -13.84 2.53
CA LYS A 232 -11.65 -14.66 1.57
C LYS A 232 -10.84 -15.53 0.63
N LEU A 233 -9.60 -15.18 0.35
CA LEU A 233 -8.73 -15.92 -0.58
C LEU A 233 -7.73 -16.82 0.15
N SER A 234 -7.75 -16.90 1.47
CA SER A 234 -7.01 -17.90 2.25
C SER A 234 -7.88 -19.13 2.52
N ASP A 235 -7.25 -20.26 2.77
CA ASP A 235 -7.94 -21.52 3.07
C ASP A 235 -8.14 -21.69 4.58
N ALA A 236 -7.24 -21.13 5.38
CA ALA A 236 -7.38 -21.08 6.84
C ALA A 236 -6.71 -19.83 7.42
N VAL A 237 -7.13 -19.44 8.61
CA VAL A 237 -6.54 -18.35 9.42
C VAL A 237 -6.24 -18.88 10.82
N VAL A 238 -4.99 -18.79 11.24
CA VAL A 238 -4.59 -18.93 12.64
C VAL A 238 -4.65 -17.55 13.26
N LEU A 239 -5.60 -17.31 14.15
CA LEU A 239 -5.83 -16.00 14.75
C LEU A 239 -5.10 -15.88 16.10
N CYS A 240 -4.01 -15.13 16.13
CA CYS A 240 -3.26 -14.85 17.35
C CYS A 240 -3.98 -13.82 18.23
N PRO A 241 -3.65 -13.74 19.54
CA PRO A 241 -4.15 -12.69 20.43
C PRO A 241 -3.80 -11.29 19.90
N VAL A 242 -4.68 -10.32 20.19
CA VAL A 242 -4.47 -8.93 19.75
C VAL A 242 -3.24 -8.36 20.43
N TYR A 243 -2.32 -7.82 19.63
CA TYR A 243 -1.22 -7.01 20.13
C TYR A 243 -1.71 -5.58 20.42
N SER A 244 -1.69 -5.16 21.67
CA SER A 244 -2.27 -3.88 22.10
C SER A 244 -1.52 -2.65 21.59
N ALA A 245 -0.20 -2.77 21.36
CA ALA A 245 0.66 -1.66 20.90
C ALA A 245 0.52 -0.38 21.75
N GLY A 246 0.49 -0.56 23.08
CA GLY A 246 0.35 0.54 24.04
C GLY A 246 -1.09 0.98 24.32
N GLU A 247 -2.11 0.40 23.70
CA GLU A 247 -3.51 0.57 24.13
C GLU A 247 -3.78 -0.24 25.41
N LYS A 248 -4.71 0.23 26.23
CA LYS A 248 -5.22 -0.57 27.34
C LYS A 248 -5.89 -1.84 26.79
N ILE A 249 -5.68 -2.95 27.50
CA ILE A 249 -6.34 -4.21 27.16
C ILE A 249 -7.85 -3.99 27.21
N ASP A 250 -8.50 -4.29 26.09
CA ASP A 250 -9.96 -4.20 25.99
C ASP A 250 -10.59 -5.50 26.52
N ARG A 251 -11.09 -5.48 27.76
CA ARG A 251 -11.69 -6.65 28.40
C ARG A 251 -13.01 -7.10 27.75
N ASP A 252 -13.66 -6.23 27.00
CA ASP A 252 -14.91 -6.54 26.27
C ASP A 252 -14.63 -7.17 24.89
N PHE A 253 -13.38 -7.22 24.47
CA PHE A 253 -13.00 -7.84 23.21
C PHE A 253 -12.95 -9.37 23.37
N SER A 254 -13.85 -10.07 22.66
CA SER A 254 -13.86 -11.54 22.62
C SER A 254 -13.16 -12.02 21.34
N GLN A 255 -12.05 -12.74 21.50
CA GLN A 255 -11.32 -13.41 20.43
C GLN A 255 -12.22 -14.42 19.69
N ASP A 256 -13.00 -15.20 20.43
CA ASP A 256 -13.92 -16.20 19.86
C ASP A 256 -15.02 -15.57 19.03
N HIS A 257 -15.58 -14.45 19.48
CA HIS A 257 -16.57 -13.72 18.70
C HIS A 257 -15.96 -13.16 17.41
N PHE A 258 -14.71 -12.70 17.47
CA PHE A 258 -14.02 -12.20 16.26
C PHE A 258 -13.69 -13.33 15.29
N SER A 259 -13.22 -14.47 15.80
CA SER A 259 -12.95 -15.69 15.04
C SER A 259 -14.21 -16.16 14.29
N ARG A 260 -15.33 -16.37 15.01
CA ARG A 260 -16.62 -16.74 14.40
C ARG A 260 -17.10 -15.72 13.37
N PHE A 261 -16.87 -14.43 13.62
CA PHE A 261 -17.24 -13.37 12.70
C PHE A 261 -16.40 -13.42 11.40
N ILE A 262 -15.09 -13.72 11.49
CA ILE A 262 -14.23 -13.94 10.30
C ILE A 262 -14.79 -15.11 9.51
N THR A 263 -15.02 -16.28 10.13
CA THR A 263 -15.55 -17.47 9.44
C THR A 263 -16.88 -17.15 8.74
N LYS A 264 -17.82 -16.52 9.45
CA LYS A 264 -19.14 -16.16 8.89
C LYS A 264 -19.04 -15.21 7.68
N LYS A 265 -18.08 -14.27 7.66
CA LYS A 265 -17.99 -13.23 6.61
C LYS A 265 -17.09 -13.61 5.46
N SER A 266 -16.00 -14.33 5.70
CA SER A 266 -15.07 -14.75 4.65
C SER A 266 -15.36 -16.13 4.08
N GLY A 267 -16.01 -17.00 4.83
CA GLY A 267 -16.09 -18.43 4.53
C GLY A 267 -14.82 -19.21 4.87
N THR A 268 -13.82 -18.55 5.47
CA THR A 268 -12.50 -19.13 5.77
C THR A 268 -12.52 -19.72 7.18
N GLN A 269 -12.00 -20.93 7.33
CA GLN A 269 -11.83 -21.54 8.65
C GLN A 269 -10.85 -20.74 9.50
N VAL A 270 -11.22 -20.47 10.77
CA VAL A 270 -10.34 -19.84 11.76
C VAL A 270 -9.98 -20.86 12.83
N ILE A 271 -8.69 -20.95 13.14
CA ILE A 271 -8.08 -21.86 14.11
C ILE A 271 -7.50 -21.03 15.24
#